data_e796173e6fcee7927d139014b9c1a07d
#
_entry.id   e796173e6fcee7927d139014b9c1a07d
#
_cell.length_a   1.000
_cell.length_b   1.000
_cell.length_c   1.000
_cell.angle_alpha   90.00
_cell.angle_beta   90.00
_cell.angle_gamma   90.00
#
_symmetry.space_group_name_H-M   'P 1'
#
loop_
_entity.id
_entity.type
_entity.pdbx_description
1 polymer ?
#
loop_
_entity_poly.entity_id
_entity_poly.type
_entity_poly.pdbx_seq_one_letter_code
_entity_poly.pdbx_strand_id
1 'polypeptide(L)'
;MKKPMPNPSAAIRKWLLAQPEFMELLQGGTVSTRDLPDPLTKPHVLVAVVGHAGPDPMLRRVIVQVTPWVPNTDVSGLTEDPDTTAWRIGAAAGELLGRAKNQRIDEDNAFSAVWLDGPIQLYDEKRGKDRVLFYAPVRFQVHIRHR
;
A
#
# COMPACT_ATOMS: atom_id res chain seq x y z
N MET A 1 10.87 -1.66 -30.49
CA MET A 1 9.66 -2.12 -29.75
C MET A 1 9.50 -1.30 -28.47
N LYS A 2 8.34 -0.71 -28.29
CA LYS A 2 8.08 0.05 -27.08
C LYS A 2 7.96 -0.91 -25.90
N LYS A 3 8.66 -0.62 -24.82
CA LYS A 3 8.50 -1.38 -23.57
C LYS A 3 7.08 -1.18 -23.05
N PRO A 4 6.42 -2.21 -22.53
CA PRO A 4 5.11 -2.05 -21.94
C PRO A 4 5.19 -1.15 -20.69
N MET A 5 4.07 -0.52 -20.35
CA MET A 5 3.97 0.24 -19.13
C MET A 5 4.26 -0.69 -17.93
N PRO A 6 5.12 -0.30 -17.00
CA PRO A 6 5.37 -1.13 -15.82
C PRO A 6 4.09 -1.29 -14.99
N ASN A 7 3.99 -2.40 -14.30
CA ASN A 7 2.87 -2.67 -13.40
C ASN A 7 2.93 -1.69 -12.23
N PRO A 8 1.93 -0.79 -12.07
CA PRO A 8 2.00 0.23 -11.03
C PRO A 8 2.02 -0.36 -9.62
N SER A 9 1.23 -1.39 -9.35
CA SER A 9 1.21 -1.98 -8.01
C SER A 9 2.54 -2.62 -7.66
N ALA A 10 3.17 -3.30 -8.61
CA ALA A 10 4.49 -3.90 -8.40
C ALA A 10 5.55 -2.82 -8.16
N ALA A 11 5.49 -1.71 -8.90
CA ALA A 11 6.42 -0.60 -8.74
C ALA A 11 6.31 0.04 -7.35
N ILE A 12 5.09 0.29 -6.89
CA ILE A 12 4.84 0.89 -5.57
C ILE A 12 5.25 -0.09 -4.46
N ARG A 13 4.95 -1.39 -4.62
CA ARG A 13 5.40 -2.41 -3.68
C ARG A 13 6.92 -2.37 -3.50
N LYS A 14 7.65 -2.39 -4.61
CA LYS A 14 9.11 -2.37 -4.60
C LYS A 14 9.63 -1.11 -3.92
N TRP A 15 9.02 0.03 -4.23
CA TRP A 15 9.41 1.31 -3.64
C TRP A 15 9.20 1.32 -2.12
N LEU A 16 8.03 0.84 -1.65
CA LEU A 16 7.74 0.76 -0.21
C LEU A 16 8.70 -0.18 0.52
N LEU A 17 9.02 -1.32 -0.08
CA LEU A 17 9.99 -2.26 0.50
C LEU A 17 11.37 -1.63 0.68
N ALA A 18 11.70 -0.63 -0.11
CA ALA A 18 12.98 0.09 -0.03
C ALA A 18 12.97 1.24 0.99
N GLN A 19 11.86 1.46 1.70
CA GLN A 19 11.75 2.53 2.72
C GLN A 19 11.93 1.92 4.12
N PRO A 20 13.12 2.07 4.74
CA PRO A 20 13.37 1.43 6.04
C PRO A 20 12.40 1.89 7.12
N GLU A 21 12.07 3.17 7.18
CA GLU A 21 11.17 3.73 8.18
C GLU A 21 9.78 3.12 8.07
N PHE A 22 9.30 2.93 6.84
CA PHE A 22 7.99 2.31 6.61
C PHE A 22 8.01 0.83 7.02
N MET A 23 9.05 0.11 6.63
CA MET A 23 9.16 -1.32 6.91
C MET A 23 9.29 -1.61 8.41
N GLU A 24 9.89 -0.70 9.18
CA GLU A 24 9.94 -0.84 10.63
C GLU A 24 8.55 -0.87 11.26
N LEU A 25 7.62 -0.10 10.72
CA LEU A 25 6.24 -0.06 11.22
C LEU A 25 5.52 -1.39 11.05
N LEU A 26 5.95 -2.21 10.11
CA LEU A 26 5.34 -3.52 9.84
C LEU A 26 5.83 -4.61 10.81
N GLN A 27 6.83 -4.33 11.61
CA GLN A 27 7.34 -5.20 12.69
C GLN A 27 7.54 -6.65 12.24
N GLY A 28 8.24 -6.82 11.12
CA GLY A 28 8.52 -8.12 10.54
C GLY A 28 7.51 -8.57 9.48
N GLY A 29 6.48 -7.78 9.24
CA GLY A 29 5.56 -8.03 8.12
C GLY A 29 6.13 -7.59 6.78
N THR A 30 5.35 -7.67 5.73
CA THR A 30 5.82 -7.33 4.40
C THR A 30 4.72 -6.67 3.56
N VAL A 31 5.07 -6.35 2.31
CA VAL A 31 4.20 -5.71 1.33
C VAL A 31 4.03 -6.67 0.16
N SER A 32 2.79 -6.89 -0.28
CA SER A 32 2.51 -7.73 -1.44
C SER A 32 1.47 -7.07 -2.35
N THR A 33 1.28 -7.65 -3.53
CA THR A 33 0.33 -7.16 -4.52
C THR A 33 -0.82 -8.14 -4.77
N ARG A 34 -0.84 -9.25 -4.06
CA ARG A 34 -1.86 -10.30 -4.27
C ARG A 34 -2.65 -10.57 -3.01
N ASP A 35 -2.28 -11.59 -2.30
CA ASP A 35 -3.08 -12.14 -1.21
C ASP A 35 -2.49 -11.84 0.15
N LEU A 36 -3.39 -11.75 1.12
CA LEU A 36 -2.98 -11.74 2.51
C LEU A 36 -2.50 -13.14 2.90
N PRO A 37 -1.44 -13.24 3.75
CA PRO A 37 -1.11 -14.52 4.37
C PRO A 37 -2.31 -15.05 5.17
N ASP A 38 -2.51 -16.35 5.15
CA ASP A 38 -3.54 -17.00 5.95
C ASP A 38 -2.92 -18.15 6.73
N PRO A 39 -2.78 -18.05 8.06
CA PRO A 39 -3.25 -16.95 8.91
C PRO A 39 -2.35 -15.71 8.83
N LEU A 40 -2.95 -14.55 9.06
CA LEU A 40 -2.21 -13.30 9.19
C LEU A 40 -1.70 -13.18 10.63
N THR A 41 -0.39 -13.13 10.81
CA THR A 41 0.22 -13.08 12.15
C THR A 41 0.96 -11.77 12.43
N LYS A 42 1.23 -10.98 11.41
CA LYS A 42 1.93 -9.70 11.52
C LYS A 42 1.27 -8.67 10.62
N PRO A 43 1.51 -7.37 10.85
CA PRO A 43 1.03 -6.36 9.91
C PRO A 43 1.48 -6.66 8.49
N HIS A 44 0.58 -6.48 7.54
CA HIS A 44 0.84 -6.76 6.14
C HIS A 44 0.20 -5.69 5.27
N VAL A 45 0.88 -5.26 4.23
CA VAL A 45 0.37 -4.22 3.34
C VAL A 45 0.09 -4.80 1.96
N LEU A 46 -1.13 -4.58 1.48
CA LEU A 46 -1.51 -4.93 0.12
C LEU A 46 -1.49 -3.68 -0.76
N VAL A 47 -0.96 -3.81 -1.96
CA VAL A 47 -0.93 -2.74 -2.96
C VAL A 47 -1.67 -3.21 -4.20
N ALA A 48 -2.67 -2.46 -4.63
CA ALA A 48 -3.49 -2.84 -5.77
C ALA A 48 -3.89 -1.62 -6.60
N VAL A 49 -3.98 -1.79 -7.91
CA VAL A 49 -4.59 -0.80 -8.78
C VAL A 49 -6.10 -0.97 -8.67
N VAL A 50 -6.79 0.08 -8.27
CA VAL A 50 -8.25 0.03 -8.05
C VAL A 50 -9.03 0.91 -9.01
N GLY A 51 -8.35 1.67 -9.87
CA GLY A 51 -9.02 2.52 -10.85
C GLY A 51 -8.03 3.26 -11.72
N HIS A 52 -8.57 4.08 -12.60
CA HIS A 52 -7.80 4.93 -13.48
C HIS A 52 -8.33 6.35 -13.37
N ALA A 53 -7.43 7.33 -13.45
CA ALA A 53 -7.77 8.74 -13.42
C ALA A 53 -7.37 9.37 -14.77
N GLY A 54 -8.23 10.27 -15.27
CA GLY A 54 -7.97 11.00 -16.51
C GLY A 54 -8.47 10.28 -17.76
N PRO A 55 -8.77 11.05 -18.79
CA PRO A 55 -9.38 10.52 -20.03
C PRO A 55 -8.37 9.96 -21.03
N ASP A 56 -7.09 10.21 -20.83
CA ASP A 56 -6.07 9.90 -21.83
C ASP A 56 -5.17 8.76 -21.37
N PRO A 57 -5.16 7.61 -22.07
CA PRO A 57 -4.25 6.52 -21.73
C PRO A 57 -2.77 6.91 -21.83
N MET A 58 -2.44 7.95 -22.56
CA MET A 58 -1.06 8.46 -22.64
C MET A 58 -0.57 9.08 -21.35
N LEU A 59 -1.48 9.57 -20.52
CA LEU A 59 -1.14 10.16 -19.23
C LEU A 59 -0.82 9.13 -18.16
N ARG A 60 -1.20 7.88 -18.39
CA ARG A 60 -0.86 6.75 -17.52
C ARG A 60 -1.08 7.04 -16.02
N ARG A 61 -2.24 7.60 -15.72
CA ARG A 61 -2.64 7.88 -14.34
C ARG A 61 -3.51 6.76 -13.82
N VAL A 62 -3.07 6.15 -12.75
CA VAL A 62 -3.82 5.07 -12.10
C VAL A 62 -4.08 5.43 -10.65
N ILE A 63 -5.14 4.85 -10.10
CA ILE A 63 -5.42 4.95 -8.66
C ILE A 63 -4.92 3.68 -8.02
N VAL A 64 -3.95 3.82 -7.11
CA VAL A 64 -3.35 2.73 -6.38
C VAL A 64 -3.83 2.80 -4.93
N GLN A 65 -4.32 1.68 -4.42
CA GLN A 65 -4.71 1.58 -3.03
C GLN A 65 -3.66 0.80 -2.26
N VAL A 66 -3.19 1.40 -1.17
CA VAL A 66 -2.25 0.79 -0.23
C VAL A 66 -3.05 0.49 1.02
N THR A 67 -3.18 -0.78 1.36
CA THR A 67 -4.03 -1.20 2.47
C THR A 67 -3.22 -1.95 3.50
N PRO A 68 -2.92 -1.34 4.66
CA PRO A 68 -2.36 -2.08 5.78
C PRO A 68 -3.43 -2.95 6.44
N TRP A 69 -3.07 -4.20 6.69
CA TRP A 69 -3.89 -5.18 7.40
C TRP A 69 -3.17 -5.58 8.67
N VAL A 70 -3.86 -5.54 9.80
CA VAL A 70 -3.27 -5.85 11.10
C VAL A 70 -4.15 -6.86 11.81
N PRO A 71 -3.56 -7.99 12.27
CA PRO A 71 -4.31 -8.98 13.02
C PRO A 71 -4.56 -8.50 14.45
N ASN A 72 -5.49 -9.15 15.14
CA ASN A 72 -5.79 -8.87 16.54
C ASN A 72 -4.53 -9.04 17.40
N THR A 73 -4.46 -8.31 18.52
CA THR A 73 -3.31 -8.33 19.43
C THR A 73 -3.00 -9.72 19.97
N ASP A 74 -4.01 -10.56 20.16
CA ASP A 74 -3.82 -11.94 20.61
C ASP A 74 -2.98 -12.78 19.65
N VAL A 75 -2.97 -12.40 18.36
CA VAL A 75 -2.23 -13.11 17.32
C VAL A 75 -0.89 -12.45 17.05
N SER A 76 -0.89 -11.11 16.95
CA SER A 76 0.31 -10.36 16.57
C SER A 76 1.32 -10.17 17.70
N GLY A 77 0.85 -10.22 18.94
CA GLY A 77 1.69 -9.92 20.10
C GLY A 77 2.03 -8.44 20.25
N LEU A 78 1.43 -7.58 19.42
CA LEU A 78 1.65 -6.14 19.50
C LEU A 78 0.92 -5.57 20.72
N THR A 79 1.51 -4.55 21.34
CA THR A 79 0.94 -3.90 22.53
C THR A 79 -0.06 -2.79 22.16
N GLU A 80 0.03 -2.28 20.93
CA GLU A 80 -0.84 -1.22 20.44
C GLU A 80 -2.12 -1.81 19.86
N ASP A 81 -3.24 -1.09 19.98
CA ASP A 81 -4.49 -1.51 19.36
C ASP A 81 -4.30 -1.71 17.84
N PRO A 82 -4.85 -2.79 17.27
CA PRO A 82 -4.63 -3.08 15.86
C PRO A 82 -5.21 -2.04 14.91
N ASP A 83 -6.32 -1.39 15.27
CA ASP A 83 -6.88 -0.31 14.46
C ASP A 83 -5.96 0.91 14.46
N THR A 84 -5.33 1.22 15.59
CA THR A 84 -4.35 2.31 15.70
C THR A 84 -3.09 1.97 14.89
N THR A 85 -2.64 0.72 14.95
CA THR A 85 -1.49 0.27 14.17
C THR A 85 -1.79 0.37 12.67
N ALA A 86 -2.96 -0.08 12.23
CA ALA A 86 -3.36 0.01 10.82
C ALA A 86 -3.43 1.48 10.35
N TRP A 87 -4.01 2.35 11.17
CA TRP A 87 -4.07 3.78 10.89
C TRP A 87 -2.67 4.38 10.74
N ARG A 88 -1.77 4.05 11.68
CA ARG A 88 -0.40 4.58 11.67
C ARG A 88 0.35 4.16 10.41
N ILE A 89 0.23 2.91 10.02
CA ILE A 89 0.87 2.42 8.79
C ILE A 89 0.28 3.14 7.57
N GLY A 90 -1.05 3.27 7.52
CA GLY A 90 -1.72 3.99 6.43
C GLY A 90 -1.32 5.45 6.34
N ALA A 91 -1.26 6.14 7.48
CA ALA A 91 -0.84 7.53 7.53
C ALA A 91 0.62 7.69 7.11
N ALA A 92 1.49 6.76 7.53
CA ALA A 92 2.90 6.77 7.12
C ALA A 92 3.03 6.56 5.60
N ALA A 93 2.23 5.67 5.02
CA ALA A 93 2.20 5.49 3.57
C ALA A 93 1.79 6.79 2.87
N GLY A 94 0.76 7.46 3.41
CA GLY A 94 0.32 8.76 2.89
C GLY A 94 1.43 9.80 2.90
N GLU A 95 2.13 9.92 4.03
CA GLU A 95 3.22 10.89 4.17
C GLU A 95 4.40 10.59 3.25
N LEU A 96 4.79 9.33 3.14
CA LEU A 96 5.92 8.94 2.31
C LEU A 96 5.58 8.94 0.82
N LEU A 97 4.55 8.20 0.45
CA LEU A 97 4.19 8.03 -0.95
C LEU A 97 3.56 9.29 -1.53
N GLY A 98 2.79 10.02 -0.74
CA GLY A 98 2.16 11.27 -1.18
C GLY A 98 3.16 12.36 -1.53
N ARG A 99 4.41 12.23 -1.10
CA ARG A 99 5.49 13.17 -1.42
C ARG A 99 6.46 12.62 -2.47
N ALA A 100 6.22 11.41 -2.96
CA ALA A 100 7.10 10.79 -3.93
C ALA A 100 6.97 11.48 -5.28
N LYS A 101 8.09 12.01 -5.78
CA LYS A 101 8.16 12.70 -7.07
C LYS A 101 9.29 12.12 -7.89
N ASN A 102 9.00 11.80 -9.15
CA ASN A 102 10.00 11.32 -10.11
C ASN A 102 10.84 10.18 -9.58
N GLN A 103 10.21 9.25 -8.90
CA GLN A 103 10.88 8.08 -8.34
C GLN A 103 11.12 7.06 -9.44
N ARG A 104 12.35 6.63 -9.58
CA ARG A 104 12.76 5.72 -10.65
C ARG A 104 12.15 4.33 -10.46
N ILE A 105 11.49 3.83 -11.49
CA ILE A 105 10.97 2.46 -11.52
C ILE A 105 12.00 1.56 -12.21
N ASP A 106 12.46 1.98 -13.37
CA ASP A 106 13.47 1.30 -14.18
C ASP A 106 14.25 2.34 -14.98
N GLU A 107 15.05 1.90 -15.96
CA GLU A 107 15.87 2.82 -16.76
C GLU A 107 15.03 3.84 -17.53
N ASP A 108 13.80 3.48 -17.90
CA ASP A 108 12.97 4.28 -18.79
C ASP A 108 11.77 4.92 -18.12
N ASN A 109 11.44 4.53 -16.91
CA ASN A 109 10.22 4.96 -16.26
C ASN A 109 10.45 5.49 -14.84
N ALA A 110 9.64 6.48 -14.48
CA ALA A 110 9.59 7.03 -13.13
C ALA A 110 8.12 7.28 -12.76
N PHE A 111 7.84 7.35 -11.48
CA PHE A 111 6.50 7.67 -11.02
C PHE A 111 6.49 8.85 -10.06
N SER A 112 5.35 9.52 -10.01
CA SER A 112 5.02 10.50 -8.98
C SER A 112 3.66 10.13 -8.41
N ALA A 113 3.46 10.39 -7.13
CA ALA A 113 2.20 10.04 -6.48
C ALA A 113 1.62 11.25 -5.74
N VAL A 114 0.30 11.28 -5.65
CA VAL A 114 -0.46 12.27 -4.89
C VAL A 114 -1.40 11.53 -3.96
N TRP A 115 -1.42 11.91 -2.70
CA TRP A 115 -2.31 11.34 -1.70
C TRP A 115 -3.73 11.83 -1.98
N LEU A 116 -4.64 10.91 -2.29
CA LEU A 116 -6.04 11.24 -2.60
C LEU A 116 -6.94 11.21 -1.37
N ASP A 117 -6.95 10.08 -0.67
CA ASP A 117 -7.78 9.92 0.51
C ASP A 117 -7.29 8.77 1.40
N GLY A 118 -7.92 8.66 2.56
CA GLY A 118 -7.56 7.67 3.59
C GLY A 118 -6.46 8.18 4.52
N PRO A 119 -6.08 7.42 5.53
CA PRO A 119 -6.63 6.09 5.85
C PRO A 119 -8.06 6.17 6.38
N ILE A 120 -8.79 5.07 6.20
CA ILE A 120 -10.14 4.88 6.74
C ILE A 120 -10.09 3.65 7.64
N GLN A 121 -10.55 3.75 8.88
CA GLN A 121 -10.52 2.61 9.81
C GLN A 121 -11.65 1.65 9.52
N LEU A 122 -11.30 0.42 9.17
CA LEU A 122 -12.24 -0.65 8.85
C LEU A 122 -11.81 -1.93 9.55
N TYR A 123 -12.74 -2.87 9.67
CA TYR A 123 -12.42 -4.18 10.21
C TYR A 123 -13.22 -5.26 9.46
N ASP A 124 -12.65 -6.45 9.42
CA ASP A 124 -13.24 -7.60 8.76
C ASP A 124 -13.51 -8.70 9.79
N GLU A 125 -14.79 -8.97 10.08
CA GLU A 125 -15.24 -9.98 11.02
C GLU A 125 -15.63 -11.29 10.34
N LYS A 126 -15.61 -11.36 9.03
CA LYS A 126 -16.09 -12.52 8.26
C LYS A 126 -15.35 -13.81 8.58
N ARG A 127 -14.18 -13.71 9.18
CA ARG A 127 -13.33 -14.86 9.51
C ARG A 127 -13.54 -15.38 10.92
N GLY A 128 -14.55 -14.88 11.67
CA GLY A 128 -14.86 -15.26 13.03
C GLY A 128 -14.34 -14.29 14.08
N LYS A 129 -14.89 -14.38 15.30
CA LYS A 129 -14.56 -13.43 16.38
C LYS A 129 -13.09 -13.39 16.75
N ASP A 130 -12.40 -14.54 16.67
CA ASP A 130 -10.98 -14.63 17.04
C ASP A 130 -10.05 -14.30 15.88
N ARG A 131 -10.61 -14.00 14.70
CA ARG A 131 -9.84 -13.73 13.48
C ARG A 131 -10.17 -12.40 12.85
N VAL A 132 -10.62 -11.45 13.67
CA VAL A 132 -10.90 -10.10 13.17
C VAL A 132 -9.62 -9.47 12.65
N LEU A 133 -9.68 -8.92 11.45
CA LEU A 133 -8.59 -8.17 10.85
C LEU A 133 -8.98 -6.70 10.77
N PHE A 134 -8.02 -5.85 11.10
CA PHE A 134 -8.20 -4.41 11.02
C PHE A 134 -7.43 -3.90 9.82
N TYR A 135 -8.02 -2.97 9.07
CA TYR A 135 -7.36 -2.43 7.89
C TYR A 135 -7.71 -0.97 7.69
N ALA A 136 -6.82 -0.27 7.00
CA ALA A 136 -6.95 1.17 6.82
C ALA A 136 -6.49 1.56 5.40
N PRO A 137 -7.37 1.43 4.38
CA PRO A 137 -6.98 1.72 3.01
C PRO A 137 -6.65 3.18 2.80
N VAL A 138 -5.62 3.42 2.00
CA VAL A 138 -5.16 4.74 1.58
C VAL A 138 -5.06 4.72 0.06
N ARG A 139 -5.57 5.73 -0.61
CA ARG A 139 -5.53 5.79 -2.07
C ARG A 139 -4.65 6.93 -2.56
N PHE A 140 -3.96 6.63 -3.66
CA PHE A 140 -3.05 7.56 -4.31
C PHE A 140 -3.33 7.62 -5.80
N GLN A 141 -3.19 8.79 -6.38
CA GLN A 141 -3.11 8.92 -7.83
C GLN A 141 -1.63 8.80 -8.19
N VAL A 142 -1.32 7.80 -8.99
CA VAL A 142 0.05 7.54 -9.42
C VAL A 142 0.17 7.85 -10.90
N HIS A 143 1.13 8.70 -11.22
CA HIS A 143 1.42 9.10 -12.60
C HIS A 143 2.75 8.47 -13.01
N ILE A 144 2.70 7.61 -14.02
CA ILE A 144 3.90 6.97 -14.55
C ILE A 144 4.35 7.75 -15.78
N ARG A 145 5.62 8.10 -15.77
CA ARG A 145 6.24 8.91 -16.80
C ARG A 145 7.37 8.15 -17.46
N HIS A 146 7.39 8.13 -18.77
CA HIS A 146 8.52 7.61 -19.54
C HIS A 146 9.64 8.65 -19.51
N ARG A 147 10.83 8.22 -19.22
CA ARG A 147 12.00 9.12 -19.14
C ARG A 147 12.64 9.33 -20.49
#